data_fdeceffe10f56681fd335ff0f2888281
#
_entry.id   fdeceffe10f56681fd335ff0f2888281
#
_cell.length_a   1.000
_cell.length_b   1.000
_cell.length_c   1.000
_cell.angle_alpha   90.00
_cell.angle_beta   90.00
_cell.angle_gamma   90.00
#
_symmetry.space_group_name_H-M   'P 1'
#
loop_
_entity.id
_entity.type
_entity.pdbx_description
1 polymer ?
#
loop_
_entity_poly.entity_id
_entity_poly.type
_entity_poly.pdbx_seq_one_letter_code
_entity_poly.pdbx_strand_id
1 'polypeptide(L)'
;FYSAPLIPNYTGMQFKKLLEDKFKIPCEVENDVNCAGLAEYRSGAAKGSHVALILTIGTGIGGSIIMDGEVYHGFSNSACEVGYMHMNDSDFQTLGAASILTKKVSEWKGETEKKWDGYHIFEEAKKGDKLCLLAIDEMVDILGEGIANICYVINPEVVVLGGGIMAQEQFLKERVECAVKRYLVSSIEEHTKIVFAKHQNDAGMLGAFYHFCSLH
;
A
#
# COMPACT_ATOMS: atom_id res chain seq x y z
N PHE A 1 5.44 -18.79 6.73
CA PHE A 1 6.06 -17.51 7.13
C PHE A 1 7.56 -17.66 7.22
N TYR A 2 8.30 -17.00 6.35
CA TYR A 2 9.77 -17.00 6.40
C TYR A 2 10.29 -16.06 7.49
N SER A 3 9.63 -14.92 7.68
CA SER A 3 9.98 -13.92 8.69
C SER A 3 8.74 -13.15 9.15
N ALA A 4 8.57 -13.02 10.44
CA ALA A 4 7.55 -12.20 11.07
C ALA A 4 8.13 -11.59 12.37
N PRO A 5 9.12 -10.70 12.26
CA PRO A 5 9.88 -10.22 13.42
C PRO A 5 9.01 -9.45 14.42
N LEU A 6 7.91 -8.86 13.95
CA LEU A 6 6.99 -8.07 14.78
C LEU A 6 5.93 -8.92 15.51
N ILE A 7 5.77 -10.20 15.13
CA ILE A 7 4.76 -11.09 15.72
C ILE A 7 5.47 -12.26 16.40
N PRO A 8 5.49 -12.32 17.73
CA PRO A 8 6.16 -13.41 18.45
C PRO A 8 5.65 -14.79 18.00
N ASN A 9 6.58 -15.74 17.81
CA ASN A 9 6.33 -17.15 17.46
C ASN A 9 5.72 -17.40 16.07
N TYR A 10 5.65 -16.41 15.17
CA TYR A 10 5.10 -16.60 13.82
C TYR A 10 6.17 -17.00 12.80
N THR A 11 7.43 -16.62 13.01
CA THR A 11 8.53 -17.01 12.10
C THR A 11 8.65 -18.53 12.00
N GLY A 12 8.63 -19.05 10.78
CA GLY A 12 8.69 -20.50 10.50
C GLY A 12 7.36 -21.25 10.64
N MET A 13 6.27 -20.59 11.03
CA MET A 13 4.97 -21.23 11.19
C MET A 13 4.35 -21.60 9.83
N GLN A 14 3.86 -22.84 9.72
CA GLN A 14 3.23 -23.39 8.52
C GLN A 14 1.70 -23.30 8.67
N PHE A 15 1.14 -22.11 8.46
CA PHE A 15 -0.29 -21.84 8.66
C PHE A 15 -1.19 -22.74 7.80
N LYS A 16 -0.88 -22.92 6.51
CA LYS A 16 -1.65 -23.79 5.62
C LYS A 16 -1.82 -25.17 6.27
N LYS A 17 -0.73 -25.84 6.63
CA LYS A 17 -0.75 -27.15 7.25
C LYS A 17 -1.52 -27.17 8.58
N LEU A 18 -1.32 -26.16 9.44
CA LEU A 18 -2.01 -26.07 10.73
C LEU A 18 -3.52 -25.96 10.56
N LEU A 19 -3.98 -25.16 9.59
CA LEU A 19 -5.40 -24.96 9.29
C LEU A 19 -6.01 -26.21 8.65
N GLU A 20 -5.34 -26.83 7.68
CA GLU A 20 -5.77 -28.09 7.05
C GLU A 20 -5.86 -29.24 8.07
N ASP A 21 -4.86 -29.37 8.94
CA ASP A 21 -4.87 -30.38 9.99
C ASP A 21 -6.01 -30.19 10.99
N LYS A 22 -6.34 -28.94 11.31
CA LYS A 22 -7.39 -28.60 12.28
C LYS A 22 -8.78 -28.73 11.69
N PHE A 23 -9.01 -28.19 10.49
CA PHE A 23 -10.36 -28.06 9.94
C PHE A 23 -10.70 -29.15 8.91
N LYS A 24 -9.73 -29.92 8.43
CA LYS A 24 -9.88 -30.98 7.44
C LYS A 24 -10.53 -30.50 6.12
N ILE A 25 -10.22 -29.29 5.73
CA ILE A 25 -10.59 -28.66 4.44
C ILE A 25 -9.34 -28.08 3.78
N PRO A 26 -9.31 -27.96 2.45
CA PRO A 26 -8.23 -27.24 1.76
C PRO A 26 -8.11 -25.81 2.28
N CYS A 27 -6.89 -25.37 2.51
CA CYS A 27 -6.60 -24.00 2.93
C CYS A 27 -5.46 -23.43 2.07
N GLU A 28 -5.52 -22.14 1.77
CA GLU A 28 -4.42 -21.40 1.15
C GLU A 28 -4.02 -20.21 2.01
N VAL A 29 -2.80 -19.75 1.85
CA VAL A 29 -2.23 -18.63 2.63
C VAL A 29 -1.46 -17.73 1.69
N GLU A 30 -1.83 -16.46 1.68
CA GLU A 30 -1.13 -15.44 0.91
C GLU A 30 -0.88 -14.20 1.79
N ASN A 31 0.05 -13.36 1.38
CA ASN A 31 0.31 -12.07 2.02
C ASN A 31 -0.92 -11.14 1.85
N ASP A 32 -1.20 -10.32 2.85
CA ASP A 32 -2.38 -9.44 2.87
C ASP A 32 -2.35 -8.37 1.76
N VAL A 33 -1.18 -7.82 1.44
CA VAL A 33 -1.04 -6.85 0.35
C VAL A 33 -1.14 -7.52 -1.02
N ASN A 34 -0.63 -8.75 -1.17
CA ASN A 34 -0.84 -9.54 -2.37
C ASN A 34 -2.31 -9.89 -2.56
N CYS A 35 -3.02 -10.24 -1.49
CA CYS A 35 -4.47 -10.40 -1.53
C CYS A 35 -5.16 -9.11 -1.99
N ALA A 36 -4.81 -7.96 -1.43
CA ALA A 36 -5.37 -6.68 -1.87
C ALA A 36 -5.08 -6.42 -3.36
N GLY A 37 -3.88 -6.76 -3.83
CA GLY A 37 -3.50 -6.70 -5.24
C GLY A 37 -4.40 -7.55 -6.13
N LEU A 38 -4.61 -8.80 -5.77
CA LEU A 38 -5.50 -9.72 -6.52
C LEU A 38 -6.94 -9.20 -6.57
N ALA A 39 -7.47 -8.67 -5.47
CA ALA A 39 -8.81 -8.09 -5.44
C ALA A 39 -8.95 -6.91 -6.41
N GLU A 40 -8.00 -5.99 -6.36
CA GLU A 40 -8.01 -4.81 -7.24
C GLU A 40 -7.80 -5.19 -8.72
N TYR A 41 -7.03 -6.22 -9.00
CA TYR A 41 -6.86 -6.73 -10.35
C TYR A 41 -8.11 -7.45 -10.87
N ARG A 42 -8.71 -8.35 -10.09
CA ARG A 42 -9.85 -9.18 -10.52
C ARG A 42 -11.14 -8.38 -10.69
N SER A 43 -11.42 -7.44 -9.79
CA SER A 43 -12.70 -6.73 -9.76
C SER A 43 -12.62 -5.24 -9.38
N GLY A 44 -11.41 -4.72 -9.15
CA GLY A 44 -11.18 -3.36 -8.66
C GLY A 44 -10.60 -2.38 -9.68
N ALA A 45 -9.70 -1.53 -9.20
CA ALA A 45 -9.14 -0.41 -9.95
C ALA A 45 -8.07 -0.81 -10.97
N ALA A 46 -7.43 -1.99 -10.81
CA ALA A 46 -6.42 -2.51 -11.74
C ALA A 46 -6.97 -3.50 -12.76
N LYS A 47 -8.30 -3.65 -12.86
CA LYS A 47 -8.91 -4.61 -13.78
C LYS A 47 -8.55 -4.33 -15.24
N GLY A 48 -7.98 -5.35 -15.90
CA GLY A 48 -7.65 -5.31 -17.33
C GLY A 48 -6.25 -4.75 -17.63
N SER A 49 -5.45 -4.43 -16.62
CA SER A 49 -4.04 -4.08 -16.82
C SER A 49 -3.17 -5.34 -17.00
N HIS A 50 -2.03 -5.20 -17.70
CA HIS A 50 -1.03 -6.26 -17.77
C HIS A 50 -0.05 -6.20 -16.60
N VAL A 51 0.36 -4.98 -16.22
CA VAL A 51 1.28 -4.76 -15.09
C VAL A 51 0.67 -3.75 -14.14
N ALA A 52 0.35 -4.19 -12.93
CA ALA A 52 -0.18 -3.33 -11.88
C ALA A 52 0.73 -3.33 -10.65
N LEU A 53 0.97 -2.15 -10.10
CA LEU A 53 1.54 -1.96 -8.78
C LEU A 53 0.42 -1.59 -7.81
N ILE A 54 0.30 -2.29 -6.71
CA ILE A 54 -0.64 -1.96 -5.64
C ILE A 54 0.16 -1.59 -4.40
N LEU A 55 -0.14 -0.44 -3.83
CA LEU A 55 0.49 0.04 -2.59
C LEU A 55 -0.57 0.20 -1.51
N THR A 56 -0.30 -0.30 -0.32
CA THR A 56 -1.14 -0.10 0.87
C THR A 56 -0.43 0.84 1.84
N ILE A 57 -1.01 2.01 2.09
CA ILE A 57 -0.49 3.05 2.97
C ILE A 57 -1.26 3.02 4.28
N GLY A 58 -0.65 2.40 5.29
CA GLY A 58 -1.25 2.16 6.60
C GLY A 58 -0.25 2.39 7.74
N THR A 59 -0.15 1.43 8.66
CA THR A 59 0.88 1.44 9.72
C THR A 59 2.29 1.46 9.15
N GLY A 60 2.49 0.76 8.03
CA GLY A 60 3.65 0.82 7.17
C GLY A 60 3.25 1.08 5.72
N ILE A 61 4.15 0.83 4.77
CA ILE A 61 3.86 0.82 3.35
C ILE A 61 4.17 -0.58 2.81
N GLY A 62 3.12 -1.26 2.34
CA GLY A 62 3.25 -2.55 1.66
C GLY A 62 3.04 -2.42 0.16
N GLY A 63 3.63 -3.35 -0.61
CA GLY A 63 3.49 -3.40 -2.05
C GLY A 63 3.12 -4.79 -2.57
N SER A 64 2.45 -4.81 -3.72
CA SER A 64 2.18 -6.01 -4.51
C SER A 64 2.32 -5.69 -5.99
N ILE A 65 2.92 -6.58 -6.74
CA ILE A 65 3.02 -6.49 -8.20
C ILE A 65 2.17 -7.60 -8.79
N ILE A 66 1.25 -7.22 -9.68
CA ILE A 66 0.46 -8.18 -10.47
C ILE A 66 0.91 -8.08 -11.93
N MET A 67 1.31 -9.20 -12.51
CA MET A 67 1.69 -9.30 -13.92
C MET A 67 0.80 -10.34 -14.61
N ASP A 68 0.05 -9.92 -15.61
CA ASP A 68 -0.88 -10.77 -16.38
C ASP A 68 -1.83 -11.62 -15.51
N GLY A 69 -2.22 -11.06 -14.36
CA GLY A 69 -3.16 -11.70 -13.44
C GLY A 69 -2.56 -12.53 -12.33
N GLU A 70 -1.24 -12.66 -12.30
CA GLU A 70 -0.52 -13.42 -11.30
C GLU A 70 0.29 -12.49 -10.37
N VAL A 71 0.34 -12.85 -9.09
CA VAL A 71 1.19 -12.16 -8.11
C VAL A 71 2.66 -12.46 -8.42
N TYR A 72 3.45 -11.42 -8.58
CA TYR A 72 4.89 -11.58 -8.67
C TYR A 72 5.52 -11.73 -7.29
N HIS A 73 5.80 -12.95 -6.89
CA HIS A 73 6.37 -13.27 -5.57
C HIS A 73 7.89 -13.06 -5.49
N GLY A 74 8.59 -13.00 -6.64
CA GLY A 74 10.05 -13.05 -6.68
C GLY A 74 10.60 -14.42 -6.29
N PHE A 75 11.91 -14.51 -6.16
CA PHE A 75 12.59 -15.79 -5.87
C PHE A 75 12.28 -16.34 -4.46
N SER A 76 12.17 -15.45 -3.46
CA SER A 76 12.03 -15.82 -2.04
C SER A 76 10.67 -15.45 -1.44
N ASN A 77 9.66 -15.20 -2.26
CA ASN A 77 8.34 -14.68 -1.85
C ASN A 77 8.41 -13.35 -1.07
N SER A 78 9.39 -12.51 -1.41
CA SER A 78 9.60 -11.19 -0.77
C SER A 78 9.65 -10.07 -1.80
N ALA A 79 9.10 -10.28 -2.99
CA ALA A 79 8.99 -9.21 -3.97
C ALA A 79 8.09 -8.09 -3.45
N CYS A 80 8.41 -6.86 -3.86
CA CYS A 80 7.63 -5.67 -3.54
C CYS A 80 7.55 -5.29 -2.05
N GLU A 81 8.54 -5.69 -1.23
CA GLU A 81 8.74 -5.17 0.14
C GLU A 81 9.24 -3.72 0.10
N VAL A 82 8.49 -2.87 -0.59
CA VAL A 82 8.89 -1.48 -0.95
C VAL A 82 8.95 -0.56 0.26
N GLY A 83 8.29 -0.89 1.36
CA GLY A 83 8.37 -0.11 2.59
C GLY A 83 9.81 0.01 3.11
N TYR A 84 10.65 -0.98 2.82
CA TYR A 84 12.07 -0.99 3.21
C TYR A 84 13.01 -0.32 2.19
N MET A 85 12.50 0.23 1.09
CA MET A 85 13.35 0.98 0.15
C MET A 85 14.00 2.16 0.88
N HIS A 86 15.32 2.26 0.77
CA HIS A 86 16.03 3.39 1.31
C HIS A 86 15.71 4.66 0.53
N MET A 87 15.31 5.69 1.25
CA MET A 87 15.01 7.02 0.72
C MET A 87 15.59 8.06 1.68
N ASN A 88 16.36 9.02 1.16
CA ASN A 88 17.10 9.95 1.99
C ASN A 88 17.96 9.19 3.04
N ASP A 89 17.91 9.59 4.30
CA ASP A 89 18.62 8.91 5.40
C ASP A 89 17.73 7.91 6.18
N SER A 90 16.66 7.39 5.55
CA SER A 90 15.68 6.52 6.18
C SER A 90 15.13 5.47 5.20
N ASP A 91 13.91 4.98 5.41
CA ASP A 91 13.19 4.10 4.52
C ASP A 91 11.80 4.66 4.17
N PHE A 92 11.21 4.14 3.09
CA PHE A 92 9.96 4.65 2.53
C PHE A 92 8.81 4.65 3.53
N GLN A 93 8.61 3.57 4.29
CA GLN A 93 7.52 3.50 5.27
C GLN A 93 7.77 4.40 6.49
N THR A 94 9.00 4.53 6.95
CA THR A 94 9.36 5.40 8.08
C THR A 94 9.21 6.88 7.73
N LEU A 95 9.18 7.23 6.45
CA LEU A 95 8.95 8.60 5.99
C LEU A 95 7.49 8.85 5.59
N GLY A 96 6.84 7.91 4.88
CA GLY A 96 5.58 8.13 4.16
C GLY A 96 4.36 7.36 4.68
N ALA A 97 4.47 6.50 5.71
CA ALA A 97 3.32 5.76 6.21
C ALA A 97 2.28 6.65 6.91
N ALA A 98 1.02 6.19 6.94
CA ALA A 98 -0.06 6.89 7.63
C ALA A 98 0.19 7.03 9.14
N SER A 99 0.86 6.06 9.76
CA SER A 99 1.26 6.13 11.18
C SER A 99 2.26 7.25 11.44
N ILE A 100 3.12 7.56 10.47
CA ILE A 100 4.09 8.66 10.58
C ILE A 100 3.38 10.01 10.46
N LEU A 101 2.39 10.13 9.57
CA LEU A 101 1.54 11.32 9.48
C LEU A 101 0.87 11.62 10.84
N THR A 102 0.23 10.62 11.45
CA THR A 102 -0.47 10.80 12.75
C THR A 102 0.48 11.16 13.86
N LYS A 103 1.64 10.51 13.94
CA LYS A 103 2.69 10.80 14.90
C LYS A 103 3.20 12.25 14.75
N LYS A 104 3.57 12.65 13.53
CA LYS A 104 4.10 13.99 13.22
C LYS A 104 3.13 15.10 13.60
N VAL A 105 1.85 14.98 13.23
CA VAL A 105 0.84 15.98 13.59
C VAL A 105 0.64 16.05 15.11
N SER A 106 0.60 14.90 15.79
CA SER A 106 0.47 14.85 17.25
C SER A 106 1.62 15.56 17.95
N GLU A 107 2.85 15.31 17.52
CA GLU A 107 4.06 15.95 18.04
C GLU A 107 4.03 17.48 17.80
N TRP A 108 3.70 17.93 16.58
CA TRP A 108 3.64 19.34 16.24
C TRP A 108 2.53 20.10 16.99
N LYS A 109 1.44 19.42 17.31
CA LYS A 109 0.32 19.98 18.09
C LYS A 109 0.53 19.88 19.61
N GLY A 110 1.54 19.13 20.06
CA GLY A 110 1.79 18.87 21.48
C GLY A 110 0.69 18.02 22.13
N GLU A 111 0.08 17.12 21.41
CA GLU A 111 -1.05 16.31 21.83
C GLU A 111 -0.80 14.81 21.61
N THR A 112 -1.69 13.94 22.09
CA THR A 112 -1.57 12.49 21.94
C THR A 112 -2.03 12.00 20.56
N GLU A 113 -1.43 10.95 20.04
CA GLU A 113 -1.81 10.31 18.75
C GLU A 113 -3.28 9.85 18.71
N LYS A 114 -3.89 9.52 19.86
CA LYS A 114 -5.31 9.16 19.94
C LYS A 114 -6.25 10.26 19.49
N LYS A 115 -5.83 11.52 19.61
CA LYS A 115 -6.62 12.68 19.19
C LYS A 115 -6.43 12.97 17.70
N TRP A 116 -5.25 12.67 17.16
CA TRP A 116 -4.85 13.00 15.79
C TRP A 116 -4.76 11.75 14.93
N ASP A 117 -5.87 11.00 14.82
CA ASP A 117 -5.98 9.95 13.83
C ASP A 117 -6.06 10.51 12.41
N GLY A 118 -5.93 9.62 11.42
CA GLY A 118 -5.97 10.03 10.01
C GLY A 118 -7.24 10.80 9.65
N TYR A 119 -8.39 10.40 10.18
CA TYR A 119 -9.66 11.07 9.90
C TYR A 119 -9.65 12.53 10.39
N HIS A 120 -9.27 12.76 11.64
CA HIS A 120 -9.20 14.10 12.22
C HIS A 120 -8.20 15.01 11.50
N ILE A 121 -7.06 14.49 11.10
CA ILE A 121 -6.04 15.25 10.36
C ILE A 121 -6.62 15.78 9.05
N PHE A 122 -7.31 14.93 8.27
CA PHE A 122 -7.89 15.35 7.01
C PHE A 122 -9.07 16.31 7.20
N GLU A 123 -9.89 16.14 8.23
CA GLU A 123 -10.98 17.09 8.54
C GLU A 123 -10.44 18.47 8.90
N GLU A 124 -9.39 18.58 9.71
CA GLU A 124 -8.78 19.84 10.05
C GLU A 124 -8.02 20.46 8.85
N ALA A 125 -7.36 19.64 8.03
CA ALA A 125 -6.75 20.11 6.78
C ALA A 125 -7.77 20.73 5.82
N LYS A 126 -8.95 20.12 5.67
CA LYS A 126 -10.06 20.67 4.87
C LYS A 126 -10.59 22.02 5.41
N LYS A 127 -10.46 22.26 6.70
CA LYS A 127 -10.79 23.55 7.32
C LYS A 127 -9.65 24.57 7.23
N GLY A 128 -8.52 24.19 6.66
CA GLY A 128 -7.36 25.07 6.43
C GLY A 128 -6.32 25.06 7.56
N ASP A 129 -6.30 24.04 8.41
CA ASP A 129 -5.24 23.89 9.41
C ASP A 129 -3.87 23.69 8.75
N LYS A 130 -2.98 24.63 8.96
CA LYS A 130 -1.69 24.72 8.26
C LYS A 130 -0.74 23.56 8.62
N LEU A 131 -0.76 23.08 9.86
CA LEU A 131 0.12 21.99 10.29
C LEU A 131 -0.36 20.66 9.70
N CYS A 132 -1.67 20.42 9.67
CA CYS A 132 -2.24 19.24 9.00
C CYS A 132 -1.98 19.26 7.49
N LEU A 133 -2.15 20.40 6.84
CA LEU A 133 -1.84 20.54 5.40
C LEU A 133 -0.36 20.28 5.14
N LEU A 134 0.54 20.88 5.89
CA LEU A 134 1.99 20.69 5.73
C LEU A 134 2.38 19.22 5.91
N ALA A 135 1.87 18.56 6.94
CA ALA A 135 2.18 17.15 7.20
C ALA A 135 1.66 16.22 6.08
N ILE A 136 0.48 16.52 5.53
CA ILE A 136 -0.07 15.77 4.39
C ILE A 136 0.78 16.02 3.14
N ASP A 137 1.14 17.25 2.86
CA ASP A 137 1.92 17.59 1.66
C ASP A 137 3.34 16.96 1.73
N GLU A 138 3.98 16.91 2.90
CA GLU A 138 5.24 16.19 3.09
C GLU A 138 5.07 14.67 2.88
N MET A 139 4.02 14.06 3.43
CA MET A 139 3.73 12.65 3.20
C MET A 139 3.50 12.37 1.70
N VAL A 140 2.73 13.21 1.03
CA VAL A 140 2.43 13.07 -0.40
C VAL A 140 3.69 13.22 -1.25
N ASP A 141 4.61 14.10 -0.88
CA ASP A 141 5.88 14.25 -1.59
C ASP A 141 6.74 12.99 -1.50
N ILE A 142 6.86 12.42 -0.31
CA ILE A 142 7.54 11.12 -0.09
C ILE A 142 6.87 9.99 -0.88
N LEU A 143 5.54 9.95 -0.90
CA LEU A 143 4.81 8.97 -1.71
C LEU A 143 5.12 9.15 -3.21
N GLY A 144 5.16 10.39 -3.69
CA GLY A 144 5.49 10.71 -5.07
C GLY A 144 6.86 10.21 -5.49
N GLU A 145 7.89 10.47 -4.67
CA GLU A 145 9.26 10.00 -4.90
C GLU A 145 9.33 8.46 -4.86
N GLY A 146 8.77 7.82 -3.84
CA GLY A 146 8.79 6.37 -3.70
C GLY A 146 8.06 5.65 -4.84
N ILE A 147 6.89 6.14 -5.24
CA ILE A 147 6.14 5.61 -6.39
C ILE A 147 6.97 5.74 -7.67
N ALA A 148 7.57 6.90 -7.92
CA ALA A 148 8.38 7.12 -9.11
C ALA A 148 9.58 6.17 -9.16
N ASN A 149 10.27 5.96 -8.04
CA ASN A 149 11.39 5.02 -7.96
C ASN A 149 10.96 3.59 -8.34
N ILE A 150 9.79 3.14 -7.88
CA ILE A 150 9.26 1.84 -8.24
C ILE A 150 8.86 1.80 -9.73
N CYS A 151 8.23 2.85 -10.24
CA CYS A 151 7.86 2.95 -11.66
C CYS A 151 9.08 2.86 -12.60
N TYR A 152 10.23 3.40 -12.22
CA TYR A 152 11.47 3.24 -12.99
C TYR A 152 11.97 1.79 -13.06
N VAL A 153 11.60 0.94 -12.11
CA VAL A 153 12.02 -0.47 -12.06
C VAL A 153 11.05 -1.39 -12.80
N ILE A 154 9.75 -1.21 -12.57
CA ILE A 154 8.71 -2.15 -13.07
C ILE A 154 7.85 -1.60 -14.19
N ASN A 155 7.85 -0.27 -14.43
CA ASN A 155 7.07 0.41 -15.46
C ASN A 155 5.60 -0.06 -15.53
N PRO A 156 4.80 0.13 -14.48
CA PRO A 156 3.44 -0.39 -14.42
C PRO A 156 2.48 0.49 -15.25
N GLU A 157 1.43 -0.12 -15.82
CA GLU A 157 0.33 0.61 -16.46
C GLU A 157 -0.53 1.37 -15.43
N VAL A 158 -0.64 0.80 -14.23
CA VAL A 158 -1.46 1.35 -13.16
C VAL A 158 -0.79 1.18 -11.80
N VAL A 159 -0.83 2.23 -11.02
CA VAL A 159 -0.49 2.23 -9.58
C VAL A 159 -1.79 2.43 -8.81
N VAL A 160 -2.16 1.45 -7.99
CA VAL A 160 -3.35 1.50 -7.13
C VAL A 160 -2.93 1.86 -5.71
N LEU A 161 -3.51 2.91 -5.16
CA LEU A 161 -3.25 3.39 -3.81
C LEU A 161 -4.38 2.95 -2.88
N GLY A 162 -4.07 2.07 -1.94
CA GLY A 162 -4.96 1.56 -0.91
C GLY A 162 -4.49 1.90 0.51
N GLY A 163 -5.27 1.48 1.48
CA GLY A 163 -5.05 1.79 2.90
C GLY A 163 -6.01 2.86 3.42
N GLY A 164 -6.14 2.93 4.76
CA GLY A 164 -7.22 3.71 5.38
C GLY A 164 -7.24 5.19 5.01
N ILE A 165 -6.08 5.85 4.95
CA ILE A 165 -6.03 7.29 4.60
C ILE A 165 -6.26 7.54 3.10
N MET A 166 -6.05 6.56 2.24
CA MET A 166 -6.30 6.68 0.79
C MET A 166 -7.81 6.74 0.47
N ALA A 167 -8.69 6.44 1.42
CA ALA A 167 -10.12 6.72 1.30
C ALA A 167 -10.44 8.22 1.15
N GLN A 168 -9.48 9.12 1.44
CA GLN A 168 -9.58 10.56 1.19
C GLN A 168 -9.22 10.92 -0.27
N GLU A 169 -9.61 10.09 -1.23
CA GLU A 169 -9.28 10.23 -2.66
C GLU A 169 -9.50 11.65 -3.18
N GLN A 170 -10.67 12.25 -2.93
CA GLN A 170 -10.99 13.59 -3.41
C GLN A 170 -10.00 14.67 -2.97
N PHE A 171 -9.41 14.49 -1.79
CA PHE A 171 -8.42 15.41 -1.24
C PHE A 171 -6.99 15.08 -1.72
N LEU A 172 -6.68 13.81 -1.89
CA LEU A 172 -5.33 13.33 -2.17
C LEU A 172 -5.00 13.22 -3.66
N LYS A 173 -5.97 12.95 -4.52
CA LYS A 173 -5.75 12.57 -5.92
C LYS A 173 -4.83 13.54 -6.67
N GLU A 174 -5.24 14.78 -6.78
CA GLU A 174 -4.46 15.80 -7.50
C GLU A 174 -3.08 16.03 -6.87
N ARG A 175 -2.99 16.00 -5.54
CA ARG A 175 -1.73 16.16 -4.81
C ARG A 175 -0.75 15.03 -5.12
N VAL A 176 -1.22 13.77 -5.09
CA VAL A 176 -0.38 12.61 -5.37
C VAL A 176 0.02 12.58 -6.85
N GLU A 177 -0.91 12.81 -7.76
CA GLU A 177 -0.61 12.88 -9.20
C GLU A 177 0.45 13.95 -9.49
N CYS A 178 0.32 15.15 -8.93
CA CYS A 178 1.31 16.21 -9.05
C CYS A 178 2.67 15.84 -8.42
N ALA A 179 2.66 15.15 -7.28
CA ALA A 179 3.89 14.72 -6.63
C ALA A 179 4.62 13.67 -7.47
N VAL A 180 3.93 12.62 -7.93
CA VAL A 180 4.51 11.57 -8.78
C VAL A 180 5.07 12.18 -10.08
N LYS A 181 4.32 13.09 -10.71
CA LYS A 181 4.74 13.77 -11.94
C LYS A 181 6.05 14.56 -11.80
N ARG A 182 6.33 15.11 -10.62
CA ARG A 182 7.61 15.84 -10.39
C ARG A 182 8.84 14.94 -10.47
N TYR A 183 8.66 13.66 -10.18
CA TYR A 183 9.75 12.69 -10.11
C TYR A 183 9.83 11.76 -11.33
N LEU A 184 8.76 11.65 -12.14
CA LEU A 184 8.75 10.82 -13.33
C LEU A 184 9.19 11.57 -14.59
N VAL A 185 9.95 10.89 -15.45
CA VAL A 185 10.17 11.34 -16.83
C VAL A 185 8.91 11.14 -17.65
N SER A 186 8.65 12.01 -18.64
CA SER A 186 7.42 12.02 -19.43
C SER A 186 7.12 10.68 -20.11
N SER A 187 8.14 9.96 -20.56
CA SER A 187 7.99 8.66 -21.22
C SER A 187 7.40 7.56 -20.34
N ILE A 188 7.45 7.70 -19.02
CA ILE A 188 6.80 6.80 -18.06
C ILE A 188 5.50 7.41 -17.57
N GLU A 189 5.50 8.69 -17.23
CA GLU A 189 4.33 9.42 -16.72
C GLU A 189 3.12 9.28 -17.67
N GLU A 190 3.33 9.43 -18.99
CA GLU A 190 2.28 9.32 -20.00
C GLU A 190 1.61 7.94 -20.06
N HIS A 191 2.26 6.90 -19.57
CA HIS A 191 1.80 5.50 -19.65
C HIS A 191 1.39 4.91 -18.29
N THR A 192 1.65 5.61 -17.18
CA THR A 192 1.33 5.13 -15.83
C THR A 192 0.16 5.91 -15.24
N LYS A 193 -0.92 5.22 -14.86
CA LYS A 193 -2.09 5.81 -14.21
C LYS A 193 -2.02 5.65 -12.71
N ILE A 194 -2.27 6.71 -11.97
CA ILE A 194 -2.44 6.66 -10.51
C ILE A 194 -3.93 6.59 -10.21
N VAL A 195 -4.36 5.57 -9.48
CA VAL A 195 -5.77 5.35 -9.11
C VAL A 195 -5.88 4.95 -7.64
N PHE A 196 -7.08 5.04 -7.08
CA PHE A 196 -7.37 4.65 -5.71
C PHE A 196 -8.11 3.32 -5.65
N ALA A 197 -7.82 2.53 -4.61
CA ALA A 197 -8.39 1.21 -4.41
C ALA A 197 -9.92 1.27 -4.25
N LYS A 198 -10.62 0.38 -4.94
CA LYS A 198 -12.09 0.28 -4.88
C LYS A 198 -12.57 -0.53 -3.69
N HIS A 199 -11.85 -1.60 -3.34
CA HIS A 199 -12.30 -2.56 -2.34
C HIS A 199 -11.95 -2.16 -0.90
N GLN A 200 -11.10 -1.15 -0.74
CA GLN A 200 -10.72 -0.62 0.59
C GLN A 200 -10.42 -1.74 1.61
N ASN A 201 -11.15 -1.78 2.74
CA ASN A 201 -10.93 -2.78 3.79
C ASN A 201 -11.34 -4.21 3.39
N ASP A 202 -12.14 -4.40 2.36
CA ASP A 202 -12.58 -5.72 1.89
C ASP A 202 -11.57 -6.36 0.94
N ALA A 203 -10.57 -5.61 0.46
CA ALA A 203 -9.59 -6.06 -0.51
C ALA A 203 -8.86 -7.34 -0.08
N GLY A 204 -8.42 -7.41 1.18
CA GLY A 204 -7.73 -8.58 1.73
C GLY A 204 -8.57 -9.86 1.68
N MET A 205 -9.83 -9.79 2.09
CA MET A 205 -10.75 -10.94 2.08
C MET A 205 -11.09 -11.39 0.65
N LEU A 206 -11.41 -10.44 -0.21
CA LEU A 206 -11.71 -10.72 -1.63
C LEU A 206 -10.51 -11.32 -2.34
N GLY A 207 -9.32 -10.80 -2.09
CA GLY A 207 -8.10 -11.32 -2.68
C GLY A 207 -7.75 -12.73 -2.19
N ALA A 208 -7.92 -13.01 -0.89
CA ALA A 208 -7.75 -14.36 -0.35
C ALA A 208 -8.71 -15.36 -1.03
N PHE A 209 -9.97 -14.95 -1.26
CA PHE A 209 -10.92 -15.74 -2.02
C PHE A 209 -10.45 -15.96 -3.47
N TYR A 210 -10.00 -14.93 -4.17
CA TYR A 210 -9.50 -15.07 -5.54
C TYR A 210 -8.24 -15.92 -5.61
N HIS A 211 -7.34 -15.80 -4.63
CA HIS A 211 -6.16 -16.65 -4.51
C HIS A 211 -6.55 -18.13 -4.37
N PHE A 212 -7.48 -18.43 -3.47
CA PHE A 212 -7.98 -19.80 -3.30
C PHE A 212 -8.58 -20.34 -4.61
N CYS A 213 -9.45 -19.57 -5.27
CA CYS A 213 -10.09 -19.99 -6.52
C CYS A 213 -9.10 -20.16 -7.70
N SER A 214 -7.95 -19.53 -7.68
CA SER A 214 -6.93 -19.68 -8.73
C SER A 214 -6.15 -20.98 -8.61
N LEU A 215 -6.16 -21.63 -7.44
CA LEU A 215 -5.40 -22.85 -7.15
C LEU A 215 -6.29 -24.11 -7.13
N HIS A 216 -7.60 -23.95 -7.10
CA HIS A 216 -8.60 -25.01 -7.03
C HIS A 216 -9.69 -24.86 -8.09
#